data_b5ff865db649acc033447ef3fbd18b37
#
_entry.id   b5ff865db649acc033447ef3fbd18b37
#
_cell.length_a   1.000
_cell.length_b   1.000
_cell.length_c   1.000
_cell.angle_alpha   90.00
_cell.angle_beta   90.00
_cell.angle_gamma   90.00
#
_symmetry.space_group_name_H-M   'P 1'
#
loop_
_entity.id
_entity.type
_entity.pdbx_description
1 polymer ?
#
loop_
_entity_poly.entity_id
_entity_poly.type
_entity_poly.pdbx_seq_one_letter_code
_entity_poly.pdbx_strand_id
1 'polypeptide(L)'
;MNSKLKQLIIGIAAVTVATFAVVSQATDITGAGATFPYPVYAKWADAYKTKTGVGMNYQSIGSGGGIKQITAKTVDFGATDAPMNPEELSFNGLAQFPTVIGGVVPVINVEGIATGKLKLSGETLADIYLGKITKWNDPKIAADNQGINLPELAITVVHRADGSGTSFIFTTYLAQVSLEWKRSVGADKAVKWPTGTGGKGNEGVASYVQRIKGAIGYVEYAYALQSKMNYVQLKNREGQFVTPSDTSFKAAAANAHWDANKGFYEILTNEPGKDSWPITGATFILIHKTQENAAIGTEVLKFFDWAFSNGDKMAADLDYVPLPENVTKMIRDAWKAQVRDAKGNALWK
;
A
#
# COMPACT_ATOMS: atom_id res chain seq x y z
N MET A 1 -9.97 -17.61 -97.89
CA MET A 1 -8.69 -18.04 -97.29
C MET A 1 -8.37 -17.17 -96.08
N ASN A 2 -8.19 -17.82 -94.94
CA ASN A 2 -7.63 -17.37 -93.67
C ASN A 2 -8.50 -16.46 -92.72
N SER A 3 -9.21 -17.19 -91.88
CA SER A 3 -9.74 -16.75 -90.61
C SER A 3 -8.57 -16.37 -89.66
N LYS A 4 -8.75 -15.29 -88.92
CA LYS A 4 -7.98 -15.05 -87.67
C LYS A 4 -8.95 -14.94 -86.52
N LEU A 5 -8.93 -15.99 -85.73
CA LEU A 5 -9.58 -16.15 -84.45
C LEU A 5 -9.04 -15.14 -83.43
N LYS A 6 -9.86 -14.22 -82.94
CA LYS A 6 -9.49 -13.34 -81.83
C LYS A 6 -9.90 -14.04 -80.53
N GLN A 7 -8.93 -14.55 -79.80
CA GLN A 7 -9.14 -15.02 -78.39
C GLN A 7 -9.27 -13.80 -77.44
N LEU A 8 -10.39 -13.71 -76.82
CA LEU A 8 -10.65 -12.72 -75.77
C LEU A 8 -10.16 -13.32 -74.42
N ILE A 9 -9.07 -12.79 -73.89
CA ILE A 9 -8.59 -13.14 -72.57
C ILE A 9 -9.30 -12.22 -71.57
N ILE A 10 -10.22 -12.78 -70.79
CA ILE A 10 -10.85 -12.09 -69.62
C ILE A 10 -9.92 -12.31 -68.45
N GLY A 11 -9.14 -11.30 -68.11
CA GLY A 11 -8.33 -11.29 -66.85
C GLY A 11 -9.21 -11.01 -65.67
N ILE A 12 -9.44 -12.00 -64.81
CA ILE A 12 -10.04 -11.84 -63.49
C ILE A 12 -8.97 -11.32 -62.52
N ALA A 13 -9.02 -10.02 -62.24
CA ALA A 13 -8.18 -9.43 -61.19
C ALA A 13 -8.81 -9.79 -59.83
N ALA A 14 -8.21 -10.79 -59.15
CA ALA A 14 -8.56 -11.07 -57.76
C ALA A 14 -7.98 -9.97 -56.86
N VAL A 15 -8.87 -9.07 -56.38
CA VAL A 15 -8.54 -8.07 -55.37
C VAL A 15 -8.48 -8.79 -54.01
N THR A 16 -7.31 -9.14 -53.57
CA THR A 16 -7.05 -9.65 -52.22
C THR A 16 -7.17 -8.46 -51.26
N VAL A 17 -8.29 -8.32 -50.56
CA VAL A 17 -8.46 -7.39 -49.45
C VAL A 17 -7.64 -7.97 -48.29
N ALA A 18 -6.42 -7.51 -48.09
CA ALA A 18 -5.68 -7.78 -46.87
C ALA A 18 -6.31 -6.98 -45.73
N THR A 19 -7.11 -7.66 -44.94
CA THR A 19 -7.56 -7.15 -43.64
C THR A 19 -6.36 -7.08 -42.72
N PHE A 20 -5.73 -5.91 -42.62
CA PHE A 20 -4.80 -5.61 -41.54
C PHE A 20 -5.60 -5.60 -40.25
N ALA A 21 -5.52 -6.66 -39.47
CA ALA A 21 -5.92 -6.63 -38.08
C ALA A 21 -5.00 -5.60 -37.40
N VAL A 22 -5.52 -4.42 -37.10
CA VAL A 22 -4.87 -3.47 -36.22
C VAL A 22 -4.81 -4.17 -34.88
N VAL A 23 -3.69 -4.80 -34.58
CA VAL A 23 -3.39 -5.25 -33.22
C VAL A 23 -3.31 -3.96 -32.40
N SER A 24 -4.39 -3.63 -31.71
CA SER A 24 -4.36 -2.57 -30.70
C SER A 24 -3.32 -2.98 -29.68
N GLN A 25 -2.16 -2.34 -29.72
CA GLN A 25 -1.12 -2.56 -28.76
C GLN A 25 -1.69 -2.13 -27.41
N ALA A 26 -1.80 -3.08 -26.49
CA ALA A 26 -2.27 -2.82 -25.15
C ALA A 26 -1.38 -1.73 -24.53
N THR A 27 -1.96 -0.64 -24.07
CA THR A 27 -1.22 0.49 -23.53
C THR A 27 -0.89 0.19 -22.07
N ASP A 28 0.40 0.04 -21.79
CA ASP A 28 0.88 -0.13 -20.41
C ASP A 28 0.51 1.09 -19.56
N ILE A 29 0.22 0.85 -18.29
CA ILE A 29 -0.08 1.89 -17.30
C ILE A 29 1.09 2.09 -16.35
N THR A 30 1.26 3.32 -15.86
CA THR A 30 2.34 3.70 -14.96
C THR A 30 1.78 4.18 -13.62
N GLY A 31 2.38 3.71 -12.53
CA GLY A 31 2.05 4.15 -11.19
C GLY A 31 3.29 4.37 -10.34
N ALA A 32 3.15 5.17 -9.29
CA ALA A 32 4.24 5.37 -8.34
C ALA A 32 3.69 5.63 -6.93
N GLY A 33 4.46 5.28 -5.92
CA GLY A 33 4.11 5.67 -4.55
C GLY A 33 4.48 4.67 -3.47
N ALA A 34 3.52 4.41 -2.60
CA ALA A 34 3.69 3.64 -1.38
C ALA A 34 4.43 2.31 -1.60
N THR A 35 5.38 2.02 -0.72
CA THR A 35 6.06 0.71 -0.71
C THR A 35 5.24 -0.35 0.02
N PHE A 36 4.28 0.07 0.83
CA PHE A 36 3.38 -0.79 1.60
C PHE A 36 2.66 -1.84 0.71
N PRO A 37 1.97 -1.48 -0.39
CA PRO A 37 1.24 -2.44 -1.21
C PRO A 37 2.10 -3.11 -2.30
N TYR A 38 3.40 -2.76 -2.43
CA TYR A 38 4.22 -3.20 -3.56
C TYR A 38 4.24 -4.73 -3.75
N PRO A 39 4.37 -5.57 -2.69
CA PRO A 39 4.33 -7.01 -2.86
C PRO A 39 3.06 -7.53 -3.55
N VAL A 40 1.89 -7.02 -3.20
CA VAL A 40 0.62 -7.43 -3.81
C VAL A 40 0.41 -6.79 -5.18
N TYR A 41 0.83 -5.54 -5.37
CA TYR A 41 0.73 -4.87 -6.68
C TYR A 41 1.60 -5.56 -7.73
N ALA A 42 2.79 -6.03 -7.37
CA ALA A 42 3.64 -6.80 -8.26
C ALA A 42 2.96 -8.11 -8.72
N LYS A 43 2.31 -8.84 -7.80
CA LYS A 43 1.54 -10.04 -8.15
C LYS A 43 0.33 -9.73 -9.03
N TRP A 44 -0.41 -8.68 -8.73
CA TRP A 44 -1.55 -8.26 -9.55
C TRP A 44 -1.11 -7.83 -10.95
N ALA A 45 -0.01 -7.09 -11.07
CA ALA A 45 0.54 -6.66 -12.35
C ALA A 45 0.92 -7.83 -13.24
N ASP A 46 1.61 -8.84 -12.70
CA ASP A 46 2.02 -10.03 -13.43
C ASP A 46 0.80 -10.85 -13.91
N ALA A 47 -0.16 -11.08 -13.02
CA ALA A 47 -1.39 -11.81 -13.34
C ALA A 47 -2.26 -11.05 -14.36
N TYR A 48 -2.40 -9.72 -14.21
CA TYR A 48 -3.14 -8.88 -15.15
C TYR A 48 -2.50 -8.88 -16.54
N LYS A 49 -1.17 -8.73 -16.61
CA LYS A 49 -0.43 -8.80 -17.87
C LYS A 49 -0.60 -10.15 -18.57
N THR A 50 -0.53 -11.24 -17.81
CA THR A 50 -0.77 -12.58 -18.35
C THR A 50 -2.17 -12.73 -18.93
N LYS A 51 -3.18 -12.10 -18.28
CA LYS A 51 -4.58 -12.19 -18.69
C LYS A 51 -4.94 -11.27 -19.86
N THR A 52 -4.37 -10.06 -19.92
CA THR A 52 -4.82 -8.98 -20.80
C THR A 52 -3.77 -8.51 -21.81
N GLY A 53 -2.50 -8.84 -21.58
CA GLY A 53 -1.37 -8.28 -22.31
C GLY A 53 -0.94 -6.88 -21.87
N VAL A 54 -1.70 -6.21 -20.97
CA VAL A 54 -1.39 -4.86 -20.45
C VAL A 54 -0.39 -4.98 -19.30
N GLY A 55 0.74 -4.26 -19.40
CA GLY A 55 1.69 -4.11 -18.31
C GLY A 55 1.30 -2.99 -17.35
N MET A 56 1.60 -3.19 -16.06
CA MET A 56 1.54 -2.14 -15.05
C MET A 56 2.94 -1.94 -14.47
N ASN A 57 3.53 -0.78 -14.76
CA ASN A 57 4.85 -0.39 -14.25
C ASN A 57 4.67 0.46 -12.98
N TYR A 58 4.96 -0.12 -11.83
CA TYR A 58 4.82 0.56 -10.54
C TYR A 58 6.18 0.87 -9.91
N GLN A 59 6.40 2.14 -9.59
CA GLN A 59 7.60 2.62 -8.91
C GLN A 59 7.37 2.71 -7.41
N SER A 60 7.95 1.78 -6.64
CA SER A 60 7.88 1.74 -5.17
C SER A 60 8.85 2.77 -4.58
N ILE A 61 8.39 4.03 -4.39
CA ILE A 61 9.24 5.19 -4.01
C ILE A 61 8.76 5.92 -2.76
N GLY A 62 7.75 5.36 -2.07
CA GLY A 62 7.11 5.95 -0.91
C GLY A 62 5.93 6.85 -1.26
N SER A 63 4.96 6.98 -0.33
CA SER A 63 3.72 7.73 -0.52
C SER A 63 3.94 9.18 -0.92
N GLY A 64 4.93 9.85 -0.30
CA GLY A 64 5.27 11.23 -0.64
C GLY A 64 5.77 11.38 -2.09
N GLY A 65 6.50 10.38 -2.60
CA GLY A 65 6.91 10.31 -4.01
C GLY A 65 5.72 10.12 -4.94
N GLY A 66 4.79 9.21 -4.59
CA GLY A 66 3.57 8.95 -5.34
C GLY A 66 2.68 10.19 -5.45
N ILE A 67 2.41 10.86 -4.32
CA ILE A 67 1.64 12.10 -4.30
C ILE A 67 2.30 13.16 -5.22
N LYS A 68 3.61 13.35 -5.13
CA LYS A 68 4.32 14.31 -5.97
C LYS A 68 4.20 13.98 -7.46
N GLN A 69 4.37 12.71 -7.85
CA GLN A 69 4.32 12.31 -9.25
C GLN A 69 2.92 12.41 -9.84
N ILE A 70 1.88 11.98 -9.12
CA ILE A 70 0.51 12.13 -9.63
C ILE A 70 0.09 13.61 -9.73
N THR A 71 0.45 14.43 -8.75
CA THR A 71 0.18 15.88 -8.79
C THR A 71 0.89 16.56 -9.97
N ALA A 72 2.12 16.12 -10.29
CA ALA A 72 2.89 16.60 -11.44
C ALA A 72 2.47 15.95 -12.77
N LYS A 73 1.49 15.04 -12.78
CA LYS A 73 1.01 14.31 -13.95
C LYS A 73 2.10 13.51 -14.68
N THR A 74 3.08 12.97 -13.94
CA THR A 74 4.18 12.16 -14.50
C THR A 74 3.91 10.66 -14.46
N VAL A 75 2.81 10.26 -13.82
CA VAL A 75 2.29 8.89 -13.77
C VAL A 75 0.77 8.89 -13.93
N ASP A 76 0.21 7.76 -14.30
CA ASP A 76 -1.23 7.60 -14.53
C ASP A 76 -2.01 7.46 -13.22
N PHE A 77 -1.35 6.91 -12.17
CA PHE A 77 -1.90 6.87 -10.81
C PHE A 77 -0.80 7.00 -9.75
N GLY A 78 -1.17 7.56 -8.60
CA GLY A 78 -0.34 7.57 -7.40
C GLY A 78 -0.85 6.58 -6.38
N ALA A 79 0.02 6.09 -5.48
CA ALA A 79 -0.40 5.28 -4.33
C ALA A 79 0.14 5.87 -3.02
N THR A 80 -0.72 5.89 -1.99
CA THR A 80 -0.39 6.44 -0.68
C THR A 80 -1.09 5.68 0.45
N ASP A 81 -0.38 5.42 1.56
CA ASP A 81 -0.99 4.89 2.78
C ASP A 81 -1.34 6.02 3.78
N ALA A 82 -1.07 7.27 3.39
CA ALA A 82 -1.54 8.47 4.08
C ALA A 82 -2.63 9.10 3.21
N PRO A 83 -3.91 8.85 3.47
CA PRO A 83 -4.97 9.38 2.63
C PRO A 83 -4.96 10.91 2.59
N MET A 84 -5.24 11.47 1.43
CA MET A 84 -5.46 12.90 1.27
C MET A 84 -6.87 13.25 1.76
N ASN A 85 -6.99 14.36 2.46
CA ASN A 85 -8.30 14.84 2.89
C ASN A 85 -9.10 15.43 1.69
N PRO A 86 -10.43 15.64 1.84
CA PRO A 86 -11.27 16.14 0.75
C PRO A 86 -10.81 17.48 0.14
N GLU A 87 -10.28 18.38 0.97
CA GLU A 87 -9.77 19.68 0.54
C GLU A 87 -8.52 19.51 -0.34
N GLU A 88 -7.58 18.67 0.08
CA GLU A 88 -6.37 18.34 -0.70
C GLU A 88 -6.72 17.66 -2.02
N LEU A 89 -7.67 16.71 -2.00
CA LEU A 89 -8.14 16.03 -3.21
C LEU A 89 -8.78 17.03 -4.19
N SER A 90 -9.62 17.92 -3.69
CA SER A 90 -10.28 18.95 -4.50
C SER A 90 -9.26 19.92 -5.09
N PHE A 91 -8.33 20.42 -4.30
CA PHE A 91 -7.29 21.34 -4.73
C PHE A 91 -6.42 20.77 -5.86
N ASN A 92 -6.12 19.48 -5.80
CA ASN A 92 -5.28 18.80 -6.81
C ASN A 92 -6.12 18.17 -7.96
N GLY A 93 -7.45 18.27 -7.94
CA GLY A 93 -8.31 17.65 -8.94
C GLY A 93 -8.25 16.12 -8.96
N LEU A 94 -7.99 15.51 -7.79
CA LEU A 94 -7.81 14.07 -7.64
C LEU A 94 -9.05 13.38 -7.07
N ALA A 95 -9.28 12.15 -7.51
CA ALA A 95 -10.12 11.17 -6.85
C ALA A 95 -9.23 10.17 -6.11
N GLN A 96 -9.74 9.65 -4.99
CA GLN A 96 -9.05 8.68 -4.13
C GLN A 96 -9.96 7.51 -3.85
N PHE A 97 -9.36 6.30 -3.75
CA PHE A 97 -10.05 5.09 -3.34
C PHE A 97 -9.10 4.08 -2.71
N PRO A 98 -9.53 3.28 -1.71
CA PRO A 98 -8.68 2.25 -1.11
C PRO A 98 -8.50 1.04 -2.02
N THR A 99 -7.44 0.24 -1.77
CA THR A 99 -7.17 -1.01 -2.51
C THR A 99 -6.99 -2.23 -1.63
N VAL A 100 -6.10 -2.17 -0.66
CA VAL A 100 -5.84 -3.24 0.31
C VAL A 100 -5.60 -2.67 1.69
N ILE A 101 -5.83 -3.50 2.71
CA ILE A 101 -5.52 -3.19 4.10
C ILE A 101 -4.42 -4.14 4.55
N GLY A 102 -3.55 -3.69 5.45
CA GLY A 102 -2.47 -4.51 6.02
C GLY A 102 -2.02 -3.97 7.37
N GLY A 103 -1.06 -4.65 7.98
CA GLY A 103 -0.49 -4.27 9.26
C GLY A 103 0.91 -3.69 9.13
N VAL A 104 1.16 -2.60 9.85
CA VAL A 104 2.53 -2.16 10.14
C VAL A 104 3.01 -2.91 11.39
N VAL A 105 4.13 -3.59 11.29
CA VAL A 105 4.63 -4.43 12.38
C VAL A 105 6.01 -3.98 12.83
N PRO A 106 6.23 -3.81 14.14
CA PRO A 106 7.57 -3.65 14.66
C PRO A 106 8.37 -4.95 14.50
N VAL A 107 9.56 -4.83 13.92
CA VAL A 107 10.49 -5.94 13.66
C VAL A 107 11.79 -5.71 14.42
N ILE A 108 12.40 -6.80 14.90
CA ILE A 108 13.56 -6.73 15.77
C ILE A 108 14.69 -7.66 15.30
N ASN A 109 15.93 -7.32 15.68
CA ASN A 109 17.09 -8.16 15.52
C ASN A 109 17.77 -8.39 16.88
N VAL A 110 17.16 -9.23 17.69
CA VAL A 110 17.65 -9.59 19.03
C VAL A 110 17.83 -11.10 19.12
N GLU A 111 19.06 -11.53 19.30
CA GLU A 111 19.40 -12.94 19.39
C GLU A 111 18.73 -13.58 20.62
N GLY A 112 18.24 -14.81 20.47
CA GLY A 112 17.52 -15.55 21.50
C GLY A 112 16.05 -15.19 21.68
N ILE A 113 15.53 -14.18 20.98
CA ILE A 113 14.09 -13.84 21.00
C ILE A 113 13.45 -14.29 19.69
N ALA A 114 12.60 -15.31 19.78
CA ALA A 114 11.89 -15.83 18.61
C ALA A 114 10.73 -14.91 18.17
N THR A 115 10.35 -15.05 16.90
CA THR A 115 9.21 -14.35 16.28
C THR A 115 7.95 -14.43 17.14
N GLY A 116 7.31 -13.28 17.36
CA GLY A 116 6.04 -13.19 18.09
C GLY A 116 6.15 -13.51 19.59
N LYS A 117 7.33 -13.56 20.18
CA LYS A 117 7.49 -13.81 21.62
C LYS A 117 7.62 -12.54 22.45
N LEU A 118 8.31 -11.53 21.92
CA LEU A 118 8.43 -10.24 22.60
C LEU A 118 7.11 -9.48 22.56
N LYS A 119 6.73 -8.91 23.69
CA LYS A 119 5.52 -8.12 23.89
C LYS A 119 5.91 -6.66 24.16
N LEU A 120 5.24 -5.72 23.52
CA LEU A 120 5.41 -4.28 23.78
C LEU A 120 4.06 -3.61 23.93
N SER A 121 3.91 -2.76 24.93
CA SER A 121 2.80 -1.81 24.97
C SER A 121 3.05 -0.65 24.00
N GLY A 122 2.00 0.09 23.63
CA GLY A 122 2.13 1.25 22.77
C GLY A 122 3.00 2.34 23.39
N GLU A 123 2.86 2.57 24.70
CA GLU A 123 3.68 3.53 25.43
C GLU A 123 5.15 3.11 25.45
N THR A 124 5.45 1.82 25.67
CA THR A 124 6.84 1.30 25.66
C THR A 124 7.44 1.46 24.26
N LEU A 125 6.69 1.18 23.20
CA LEU A 125 7.12 1.39 21.82
C LEU A 125 7.40 2.87 21.54
N ALA A 126 6.53 3.78 21.99
CA ALA A 126 6.75 5.22 21.86
C ALA A 126 8.01 5.70 22.62
N ASP A 127 8.24 5.20 23.84
CA ASP A 127 9.43 5.54 24.64
C ASP A 127 10.72 5.05 23.99
N ILE A 128 10.70 3.91 23.29
CA ILE A 128 11.84 3.44 22.49
C ILE A 128 12.13 4.44 21.35
N TYR A 129 11.10 4.83 20.58
CA TYR A 129 11.27 5.76 19.45
C TYR A 129 11.54 7.21 19.87
N LEU A 130 11.19 7.59 21.12
CA LEU A 130 11.61 8.85 21.75
C LEU A 130 13.07 8.81 22.24
N GLY A 131 13.73 7.64 22.23
CA GLY A 131 15.10 7.48 22.75
C GLY A 131 15.19 7.44 24.27
N LYS A 132 14.07 7.23 24.99
CA LYS A 132 14.02 7.11 26.44
C LYS A 132 14.40 5.71 26.90
N ILE A 133 13.95 4.69 26.20
CA ILE A 133 14.34 3.30 26.40
C ILE A 133 15.45 2.97 25.41
N THR A 134 16.63 2.71 25.91
CA THR A 134 17.83 2.53 25.10
C THR A 134 18.47 1.14 25.18
N LYS A 135 17.94 0.25 26.01
CA LYS A 135 18.39 -1.12 26.18
C LYS A 135 17.23 -2.11 26.19
N TRP A 136 17.43 -3.31 25.68
CA TRP A 136 16.40 -4.36 25.62
C TRP A 136 15.99 -4.89 27.00
N ASN A 137 16.89 -4.87 28.00
CA ASN A 137 16.59 -5.27 29.38
C ASN A 137 15.98 -4.15 30.24
N ASP A 138 15.47 -3.09 29.64
CA ASP A 138 14.79 -2.00 30.36
C ASP A 138 13.62 -2.56 31.19
N PRO A 139 13.41 -2.09 32.43
CA PRO A 139 12.33 -2.56 33.30
C PRO A 139 10.92 -2.47 32.67
N LYS A 140 10.64 -1.46 31.82
CA LYS A 140 9.36 -1.34 31.14
C LYS A 140 9.15 -2.46 30.11
N ILE A 141 10.19 -2.86 29.40
CA ILE A 141 10.12 -4.01 28.48
C ILE A 141 9.99 -5.30 29.31
N ALA A 142 10.78 -5.47 30.37
CA ALA A 142 10.77 -6.65 31.20
C ALA A 142 9.43 -6.91 31.88
N ALA A 143 8.69 -5.85 32.26
CA ALA A 143 7.40 -5.96 32.92
C ALA A 143 6.35 -6.74 32.09
N ASP A 144 6.33 -6.54 30.77
CA ASP A 144 5.43 -7.24 29.84
C ASP A 144 5.99 -8.61 29.37
N ASN A 145 7.25 -8.95 29.72
CA ASN A 145 8.00 -10.08 29.17
C ASN A 145 8.57 -11.01 30.26
N GLN A 146 7.79 -11.29 31.30
CA GLN A 146 8.22 -12.21 32.37
C GLN A 146 8.56 -13.58 31.79
N GLY A 147 9.73 -14.09 32.18
CA GLY A 147 10.26 -15.40 31.73
C GLY A 147 11.03 -15.32 30.38
N ILE A 148 11.13 -14.16 29.76
CA ILE A 148 12.02 -13.94 28.61
C ILE A 148 13.37 -13.39 29.14
N ASN A 149 14.47 -14.01 28.75
CA ASN A 149 15.81 -13.49 29.05
C ASN A 149 16.13 -12.33 28.09
N LEU A 150 15.90 -11.11 28.54
CA LEU A 150 16.18 -9.89 27.76
C LEU A 150 17.68 -9.54 27.92
N PRO A 151 18.42 -9.40 26.79
CA PRO A 151 19.85 -9.12 26.86
C PRO A 151 20.14 -7.68 27.28
N GLU A 152 21.26 -7.46 27.94
CA GLU A 152 21.78 -6.09 28.12
C GLU A 152 22.40 -5.58 26.81
N LEU A 153 21.57 -5.34 25.84
CA LEU A 153 21.91 -4.92 24.47
C LEU A 153 21.28 -3.57 24.17
N ALA A 154 22.07 -2.66 23.59
CA ALA A 154 21.56 -1.35 23.15
C ALA A 154 20.52 -1.50 22.05
N ILE A 155 19.47 -0.67 22.11
CA ILE A 155 18.45 -0.58 21.06
C ILE A 155 18.92 0.41 19.99
N THR A 156 18.94 -0.04 18.74
CA THR A 156 19.11 0.85 17.58
C THR A 156 17.77 1.00 16.86
N VAL A 157 17.21 2.20 16.89
CA VAL A 157 15.98 2.52 16.19
C VAL A 157 16.26 2.66 14.70
N VAL A 158 15.43 2.02 13.87
CA VAL A 158 15.43 2.17 12.41
C VAL A 158 14.06 2.73 11.99
N HIS A 159 14.09 3.84 11.25
CA HIS A 159 12.89 4.51 10.77
C HIS A 159 12.98 4.77 9.26
N ARG A 160 11.94 5.33 8.66
CA ARG A 160 11.95 5.70 7.24
C ARG A 160 12.69 7.02 7.02
N ALA A 161 13.41 7.08 5.89
CA ALA A 161 14.13 8.28 5.43
C ALA A 161 13.41 9.02 4.28
N ASP A 162 12.34 8.46 3.76
CA ASP A 162 11.51 8.99 2.67
C ASP A 162 10.13 9.45 3.20
N GLY A 163 9.36 10.15 2.37
CA GLY A 163 7.95 10.46 2.65
C GLY A 163 7.10 9.18 2.61
N SER A 164 6.82 8.61 3.77
CA SER A 164 6.31 7.25 3.93
C SER A 164 4.91 7.20 4.50
N GLY A 165 3.97 6.54 3.80
CA GLY A 165 2.66 6.23 4.34
C GLY A 165 2.72 5.22 5.49
N THR A 166 3.65 4.25 5.43
CA THR A 166 3.93 3.34 6.56
C THR A 166 4.33 4.13 7.81
N SER A 167 5.17 5.17 7.67
CA SER A 167 5.49 6.09 8.78
C SER A 167 4.28 6.88 9.25
N PHE A 168 3.43 7.34 8.32
CA PHE A 168 2.21 8.04 8.70
C PHE A 168 1.31 7.15 9.59
N ILE A 169 1.05 5.90 9.21
CA ILE A 169 0.29 4.94 10.01
C ILE A 169 0.97 4.73 11.38
N PHE A 170 2.27 4.47 11.38
CA PHE A 170 3.05 4.21 12.59
C PHE A 170 3.07 5.42 13.54
N THR A 171 3.37 6.61 13.04
CA THR A 171 3.44 7.83 13.86
C THR A 171 2.06 8.30 14.33
N THR A 172 1.00 8.04 13.55
CA THR A 172 -0.39 8.26 13.98
C THR A 172 -0.72 7.38 15.19
N TYR A 173 -0.37 6.09 15.14
CA TYR A 173 -0.55 5.20 16.29
C TYR A 173 0.25 5.70 17.52
N LEU A 174 1.53 6.03 17.36
CA LEU A 174 2.34 6.53 18.49
C LEU A 174 1.75 7.80 19.10
N ALA A 175 1.18 8.70 18.27
CA ALA A 175 0.52 9.91 18.76
C ALA A 175 -0.82 9.64 19.48
N GLN A 176 -1.47 8.50 19.20
CA GLN A 176 -2.67 8.08 19.91
C GLN A 176 -2.37 7.48 21.27
N VAL A 177 -1.23 6.78 21.44
CA VAL A 177 -0.88 6.05 22.66
C VAL A 177 0.11 6.78 23.55
N SER A 178 0.77 7.84 23.06
CA SER A 178 1.73 8.64 23.82
C SER A 178 1.48 10.14 23.65
N LEU A 179 1.08 10.78 24.73
CA LEU A 179 0.87 12.23 24.74
C LEU A 179 2.18 12.99 24.48
N GLU A 180 3.31 12.46 24.95
CA GLU A 180 4.61 13.07 24.72
C GLU A 180 5.01 12.98 23.26
N TRP A 181 4.85 11.80 22.63
CA TRP A 181 5.04 11.66 21.18
C TRP A 181 4.18 12.66 20.40
N LYS A 182 2.88 12.72 20.73
CA LYS A 182 1.93 13.62 20.08
C LYS A 182 2.38 15.09 20.13
N ARG A 183 2.94 15.53 21.26
CA ARG A 183 3.35 16.93 21.48
C ARG A 183 4.72 17.26 20.89
N SER A 184 5.66 16.31 20.92
CA SER A 184 7.06 16.56 20.56
C SER A 184 7.42 16.17 19.13
N VAL A 185 6.73 15.17 18.56
CA VAL A 185 7.00 14.62 17.23
C VAL A 185 5.80 14.73 16.29
N GLY A 186 4.61 14.33 16.78
CA GLY A 186 3.38 14.34 15.99
C GLY A 186 3.22 13.12 15.07
N ALA A 187 2.40 13.29 14.02
CA ALA A 187 2.06 12.25 13.06
C ALA A 187 2.12 12.80 11.63
N ASP A 188 2.98 12.23 10.78
CA ASP A 188 3.08 12.59 9.37
C ASP A 188 3.86 11.50 8.60
N LYS A 189 3.87 11.63 7.26
CA LYS A 189 4.70 10.84 6.34
C LYS A 189 6.19 11.04 6.56
N ALA A 190 6.60 12.19 7.09
CA ALA A 190 7.97 12.54 7.43
C ALA A 190 7.97 13.40 8.71
N VAL A 191 8.51 12.87 9.78
CA VAL A 191 8.65 13.56 11.06
C VAL A 191 10.12 13.77 11.41
N LYS A 192 10.39 14.67 12.35
CA LYS A 192 11.74 14.83 12.92
C LYS A 192 11.95 13.70 13.95
N TRP A 193 12.57 12.63 13.52
CA TRP A 193 12.84 11.48 14.39
C TRP A 193 13.77 11.85 15.54
N PRO A 194 13.42 11.55 16.79
CA PRO A 194 14.25 11.85 17.95
C PRO A 194 15.58 11.10 17.96
N THR A 195 15.59 9.87 17.45
CA THR A 195 16.75 8.98 17.43
C THR A 195 16.67 8.01 16.26
N GLY A 196 17.76 7.31 15.98
CA GLY A 196 17.80 6.22 15.03
C GLY A 196 18.47 6.56 13.71
N THR A 197 18.35 5.61 12.78
CA THR A 197 18.88 5.72 11.40
C THR A 197 17.77 5.48 10.38
N GLY A 198 17.86 6.15 9.23
CA GLY A 198 16.83 6.12 8.21
C GLY A 198 17.08 5.08 7.12
N GLY A 199 16.07 4.24 6.81
CA GLY A 199 16.03 3.35 5.67
C GLY A 199 15.04 3.84 4.61
N LYS A 200 15.38 3.75 3.32
CA LYS A 200 14.49 4.11 2.23
C LYS A 200 13.56 2.94 1.90
N GLY A 201 12.25 3.17 1.91
CA GLY A 201 11.23 2.16 1.69
C GLY A 201 11.10 1.14 2.83
N ASN A 202 10.12 0.25 2.76
CA ASN A 202 10.03 -0.90 3.66
C ASN A 202 11.26 -1.80 3.52
N GLU A 203 11.79 -1.96 2.32
CA GLU A 203 12.98 -2.73 1.98
C GLU A 203 14.21 -2.21 2.71
N GLY A 204 14.42 -0.90 2.73
CA GLY A 204 15.56 -0.27 3.40
C GLY A 204 15.50 -0.44 4.91
N VAL A 205 14.31 -0.27 5.52
CA VAL A 205 14.14 -0.54 6.96
C VAL A 205 14.39 -2.01 7.27
N ALA A 206 13.82 -2.95 6.53
CA ALA A 206 14.04 -4.39 6.70
C ALA A 206 15.53 -4.74 6.62
N SER A 207 16.23 -4.22 5.61
CA SER A 207 17.67 -4.45 5.41
C SER A 207 18.52 -3.95 6.58
N TYR A 208 18.22 -2.75 7.10
CA TYR A 208 18.95 -2.22 8.25
C TYR A 208 18.70 -3.04 9.53
N VAL A 209 17.43 -3.36 9.81
CA VAL A 209 17.11 -4.18 11.01
C VAL A 209 17.80 -5.53 10.96
N GLN A 210 17.83 -6.21 9.82
CA GLN A 210 18.51 -7.50 9.69
C GLN A 210 20.02 -7.43 9.96
N ARG A 211 20.67 -6.32 9.63
CA ARG A 211 22.13 -6.15 9.72
C ARG A 211 22.59 -5.63 11.08
N ILE A 212 21.75 -4.88 11.80
CA ILE A 212 22.12 -4.19 13.03
C ILE A 212 21.63 -5.01 14.21
N LYS A 213 22.55 -5.60 15.00
CA LYS A 213 22.20 -6.27 16.26
C LYS A 213 21.55 -5.29 17.22
N GLY A 214 20.48 -5.70 17.87
CA GLY A 214 19.70 -4.86 18.77
C GLY A 214 18.76 -3.87 18.06
N ALA A 215 18.64 -3.94 16.73
CA ALA A 215 17.76 -3.04 16.01
C ALA A 215 16.28 -3.33 16.27
N ILE A 216 15.49 -2.25 16.25
CA ILE A 216 14.04 -2.26 16.09
C ILE A 216 13.66 -1.34 14.92
N GLY A 217 12.81 -1.80 14.05
CA GLY A 217 12.21 -1.01 12.96
C GLY A 217 10.72 -1.30 12.83
N TYR A 218 10.08 -0.72 11.82
CA TYR A 218 8.69 -1.02 11.46
C TYR A 218 8.58 -1.17 9.94
N VAL A 219 7.86 -2.18 9.52
CA VAL A 219 7.61 -2.49 8.10
C VAL A 219 6.16 -2.97 7.93
N GLU A 220 5.67 -2.97 6.69
CA GLU A 220 4.46 -3.69 6.36
C GLU A 220 4.70 -5.21 6.52
N TYR A 221 3.67 -5.95 6.94
CA TYR A 221 3.80 -7.34 7.41
C TYR A 221 4.34 -8.32 6.37
N ALA A 222 3.97 -8.17 5.08
CA ALA A 222 4.50 -9.03 4.02
C ALA A 222 6.05 -8.94 3.92
N TYR A 223 6.63 -7.76 4.16
CA TYR A 223 8.09 -7.60 4.21
C TYR A 223 8.73 -8.35 5.38
N ALA A 224 8.08 -8.33 6.55
CA ALA A 224 8.56 -9.09 7.70
C ALA A 224 8.58 -10.59 7.42
N LEU A 225 7.53 -11.11 6.77
CA LEU A 225 7.43 -12.53 6.41
C LEU A 225 8.41 -12.92 5.31
N GLN A 226 8.46 -12.16 4.20
CA GLN A 226 9.35 -12.45 3.08
C GLN A 226 10.82 -12.39 3.48
N SER A 227 11.18 -11.48 4.39
CA SER A 227 12.53 -11.33 4.93
C SER A 227 12.79 -12.19 6.17
N LYS A 228 11.83 -13.02 6.60
CA LYS A 228 11.93 -13.89 7.78
C LYS A 228 12.39 -13.15 9.03
N MET A 229 11.84 -11.95 9.25
CA MET A 229 12.20 -11.11 10.38
C MET A 229 11.43 -11.51 11.64
N ASN A 230 12.04 -11.31 12.81
CA ASN A 230 11.33 -11.43 14.07
C ASN A 230 10.47 -10.19 14.30
N TYR A 231 9.18 -10.39 14.50
CA TYR A 231 8.23 -9.34 14.86
C TYR A 231 7.75 -9.53 16.31
N VAL A 232 7.15 -8.47 16.87
CA VAL A 232 6.66 -8.44 18.25
C VAL A 232 5.14 -8.56 18.31
N GLN A 233 4.61 -8.91 19.49
CA GLN A 233 3.21 -8.70 19.84
C GLN A 233 3.03 -7.27 20.35
N LEU A 234 1.91 -6.65 20.04
CA LEU A 234 1.55 -5.33 20.54
C LEU A 234 0.31 -5.41 21.43
N LYS A 235 0.32 -4.64 22.50
CA LYS A 235 -0.85 -4.44 23.34
C LYS A 235 -1.84 -3.55 22.61
N ASN A 236 -3.04 -4.04 22.36
CA ASN A 236 -4.07 -3.30 21.69
C ASN A 236 -4.90 -2.42 22.67
N ARG A 237 -5.89 -1.70 22.14
CA ARG A 237 -6.76 -0.79 22.89
C ARG A 237 -7.52 -1.50 24.01
N GLU A 238 -7.85 -2.78 23.84
CA GLU A 238 -8.55 -3.60 24.84
C GLU A 238 -7.60 -4.23 25.88
N GLY A 239 -6.29 -3.90 25.82
CA GLY A 239 -5.28 -4.40 26.74
C GLY A 239 -4.79 -5.80 26.43
N GLN A 240 -5.15 -6.40 25.30
CA GLN A 240 -4.69 -7.72 24.88
C GLN A 240 -3.39 -7.61 24.07
N PHE A 241 -2.47 -8.54 24.30
CA PHE A 241 -1.31 -8.69 23.42
C PHE A 241 -1.71 -9.49 22.18
N VAL A 242 -1.66 -8.85 21.03
CA VAL A 242 -2.08 -9.40 19.72
C VAL A 242 -0.85 -9.71 18.89
N THR A 243 -0.87 -10.86 18.21
CA THR A 243 0.11 -11.21 17.18
C THR A 243 -0.36 -10.68 15.83
N PRO A 244 0.52 -10.06 15.01
CA PRO A 244 0.13 -9.61 13.69
C PRO A 244 -0.23 -10.81 12.81
N SER A 245 -1.34 -10.71 12.10
CA SER A 245 -1.85 -11.71 11.15
C SER A 245 -2.96 -11.09 10.30
N ASP A 246 -3.30 -11.73 9.18
CA ASP A 246 -4.45 -11.35 8.37
C ASP A 246 -5.74 -11.26 9.21
N THR A 247 -5.93 -12.19 10.14
CA THR A 247 -7.09 -12.23 11.04
C THR A 247 -7.14 -11.01 11.97
N SER A 248 -5.98 -10.60 12.54
CA SER A 248 -5.95 -9.44 13.43
C SER A 248 -6.08 -8.11 12.66
N PHE A 249 -5.62 -8.06 11.41
CA PHE A 249 -5.85 -6.92 10.52
C PHE A 249 -7.31 -6.83 10.08
N LYS A 250 -7.96 -7.98 9.77
CA LYS A 250 -9.41 -8.04 9.50
C LYS A 250 -10.25 -7.57 10.67
N ALA A 251 -9.86 -7.94 11.89
CA ALA A 251 -10.56 -7.50 13.10
C ALA A 251 -10.52 -5.96 13.25
N ALA A 252 -9.38 -5.33 12.99
CA ALA A 252 -9.27 -3.87 12.98
C ALA A 252 -10.06 -3.26 11.80
N ALA A 253 -9.92 -3.82 10.59
CA ALA A 253 -10.59 -3.35 9.38
C ALA A 253 -12.12 -3.41 9.46
N ALA A 254 -12.68 -4.31 10.27
CA ALA A 254 -14.13 -4.42 10.50
C ALA A 254 -14.75 -3.15 11.13
N ASN A 255 -13.94 -2.27 11.71
CA ASN A 255 -14.36 -0.98 12.25
C ASN A 255 -14.33 0.16 11.22
N ALA A 256 -13.89 -0.08 10.00
CA ALA A 256 -13.78 0.95 8.97
C ALA A 256 -15.15 1.51 8.54
N HIS A 257 -15.23 2.84 8.44
CA HIS A 257 -16.42 3.56 7.99
C HIS A 257 -16.15 4.31 6.69
N TRP A 258 -16.13 3.57 5.58
CA TRP A 258 -15.83 4.11 4.26
C TRP A 258 -16.91 5.08 3.76
N ASP A 259 -16.49 6.29 3.36
CA ASP A 259 -17.37 7.32 2.80
C ASP A 259 -16.78 7.88 1.51
N ALA A 260 -17.40 7.56 0.38
CA ALA A 260 -16.98 8.02 -0.94
C ALA A 260 -17.04 9.57 -1.08
N ASN A 261 -17.94 10.24 -0.34
CA ASN A 261 -18.06 11.70 -0.37
C ASN A 261 -16.90 12.39 0.35
N LYS A 262 -16.20 11.64 1.22
CA LYS A 262 -14.99 12.10 1.92
C LYS A 262 -13.71 11.56 1.27
N GLY A 263 -13.78 11.09 0.01
CA GLY A 263 -12.63 10.49 -0.68
C GLY A 263 -12.15 9.22 0.00
N PHE A 264 -13.05 8.46 0.66
CA PHE A 264 -12.70 7.26 1.43
C PHE A 264 -11.63 7.51 2.51
N TYR A 265 -11.52 8.73 3.03
CA TYR A 265 -10.54 9.06 4.07
C TYR A 265 -10.83 8.24 5.33
N GLU A 266 -9.92 7.32 5.68
CA GLU A 266 -10.08 6.41 6.82
C GLU A 266 -8.73 6.12 7.47
N ILE A 267 -8.69 6.10 8.80
CA ILE A 267 -7.51 5.82 9.62
C ILE A 267 -7.84 4.64 10.53
N LEU A 268 -7.17 3.51 10.32
CA LEU A 268 -7.48 2.24 10.99
C LEU A 268 -6.52 1.91 12.16
N THR A 269 -5.86 2.93 12.71
CA THR A 269 -4.94 2.74 13.85
C THR A 269 -5.70 2.77 15.17
N ASN A 270 -5.30 1.87 16.09
CA ASN A 270 -5.85 1.74 17.44
C ASN A 270 -7.36 1.49 17.47
N GLU A 271 -7.85 0.70 16.50
CA GLU A 271 -9.25 0.31 16.41
C GLU A 271 -9.67 -0.58 17.58
N PRO A 272 -10.95 -0.51 18.03
CA PRO A 272 -11.46 -1.38 19.08
C PRO A 272 -11.51 -2.85 18.64
N GLY A 273 -11.63 -3.74 19.62
CA GLY A 273 -11.72 -5.18 19.43
C GLY A 273 -10.55 -5.94 20.04
N LYS A 274 -10.89 -7.00 20.78
CA LYS A 274 -9.89 -7.79 21.53
C LYS A 274 -8.81 -8.43 20.65
N ASP A 275 -9.11 -8.67 19.39
CA ASP A 275 -8.22 -9.31 18.42
C ASP A 275 -7.65 -8.30 17.40
N SER A 276 -8.01 -7.01 17.49
CA SER A 276 -7.59 -5.96 16.54
C SER A 276 -6.11 -5.66 16.67
N TRP A 277 -5.38 -5.73 15.53
CA TRP A 277 -4.00 -5.27 15.45
C TRP A 277 -3.96 -3.74 15.51
N PRO A 278 -3.17 -3.13 16.42
CA PRO A 278 -3.29 -1.70 16.68
C PRO A 278 -2.68 -0.80 15.60
N ILE A 279 -1.82 -1.31 14.72
CA ILE A 279 -1.18 -0.51 13.67
C ILE A 279 -1.63 -1.02 12.29
N THR A 280 -2.93 -0.95 12.07
CA THR A 280 -3.55 -1.31 10.78
C THR A 280 -3.72 -0.08 9.91
N GLY A 281 -3.60 -0.23 8.60
CA GLY A 281 -3.79 0.85 7.64
C GLY A 281 -4.19 0.35 6.27
N ALA A 282 -4.69 1.25 5.43
CA ALA A 282 -5.05 0.99 4.05
C ALA A 282 -4.13 1.74 3.09
N THR A 283 -3.96 1.21 1.89
CA THR A 283 -3.38 1.94 0.77
C THR A 283 -4.47 2.49 -0.12
N PHE A 284 -4.28 3.72 -0.57
CA PHE A 284 -5.18 4.45 -1.44
C PHE A 284 -4.53 4.75 -2.78
N ILE A 285 -5.31 4.68 -3.85
CA ILE A 285 -4.95 5.15 -5.17
C ILE A 285 -5.45 6.57 -5.36
N LEU A 286 -4.61 7.37 -6.00
CA LEU A 286 -4.89 8.72 -6.44
C LEU A 286 -4.92 8.75 -7.96
N ILE A 287 -6.01 9.25 -8.56
CA ILE A 287 -6.13 9.46 -10.01
C ILE A 287 -6.72 10.84 -10.28
N HIS A 288 -6.39 11.44 -11.43
CA HIS A 288 -7.03 12.68 -11.83
C HIS A 288 -8.51 12.45 -12.13
N LYS A 289 -9.38 13.34 -11.64
CA LYS A 289 -10.83 13.31 -11.97
C LYS A 289 -11.08 13.54 -13.46
N THR A 290 -10.28 14.41 -14.08
CA THR A 290 -10.29 14.61 -15.52
C THR A 290 -9.09 13.93 -16.15
N GLN A 291 -9.33 12.95 -16.99
CA GLN A 291 -8.32 12.16 -17.67
C GLN A 291 -8.06 12.75 -19.08
N GLU A 292 -6.86 13.28 -19.30
CA GLU A 292 -6.44 13.83 -20.59
C GLU A 292 -6.34 12.71 -21.64
N ASN A 293 -5.85 11.53 -21.24
CA ASN A 293 -5.86 10.32 -22.05
C ASN A 293 -6.94 9.36 -21.52
N ALA A 294 -8.10 9.37 -22.13
CA ALA A 294 -9.24 8.53 -21.71
C ALA A 294 -8.95 7.03 -21.79
N ALA A 295 -8.13 6.59 -22.75
CA ALA A 295 -7.77 5.17 -22.91
C ALA A 295 -6.91 4.69 -21.73
N ILE A 296 -5.89 5.44 -21.36
CA ILE A 296 -5.02 5.14 -20.21
C ILE A 296 -5.85 5.21 -18.91
N GLY A 297 -6.62 6.29 -18.70
CA GLY A 297 -7.45 6.41 -17.49
C GLY A 297 -8.43 5.25 -17.34
N THR A 298 -9.06 4.82 -18.43
CA THR A 298 -9.94 3.63 -18.44
C THR A 298 -9.17 2.37 -18.09
N GLU A 299 -7.95 2.23 -18.59
CA GLU A 299 -7.13 1.03 -18.33
C GLU A 299 -6.67 0.97 -16.86
N VAL A 300 -6.34 2.09 -16.23
CA VAL A 300 -6.09 2.16 -14.78
C VAL A 300 -7.30 1.66 -13.98
N LEU A 301 -8.51 2.14 -14.32
CA LEU A 301 -9.73 1.69 -13.63
C LEU A 301 -9.99 0.19 -13.84
N LYS A 302 -9.79 -0.32 -15.06
CA LYS A 302 -9.90 -1.77 -15.37
C LYS A 302 -8.91 -2.62 -14.59
N PHE A 303 -7.68 -2.17 -14.43
CA PHE A 303 -6.68 -2.86 -13.65
C PHE A 303 -7.15 -3.04 -12.19
N PHE A 304 -7.60 -1.97 -11.55
CA PHE A 304 -8.08 -2.06 -10.16
C PHE A 304 -9.40 -2.80 -10.03
N ASP A 305 -10.31 -2.67 -11.00
CA ASP A 305 -11.54 -3.47 -11.05
C ASP A 305 -11.25 -4.97 -11.16
N TRP A 306 -10.30 -5.33 -12.03
CA TRP A 306 -9.82 -6.70 -12.15
C TRP A 306 -9.18 -7.18 -10.83
N ALA A 307 -8.36 -6.35 -10.20
CA ALA A 307 -7.73 -6.67 -8.92
C ALA A 307 -8.76 -6.93 -7.81
N PHE A 308 -9.82 -6.12 -7.73
CA PHE A 308 -10.93 -6.32 -6.79
C PHE A 308 -11.76 -7.57 -7.09
N SER A 309 -11.79 -8.04 -8.32
CA SER A 309 -12.60 -9.19 -8.72
C SER A 309 -11.82 -10.52 -8.73
N ASN A 310 -10.48 -10.46 -8.84
CA ASN A 310 -9.63 -11.65 -9.04
C ASN A 310 -8.40 -11.68 -8.12
N GLY A 311 -8.12 -10.58 -7.42
CA GLY A 311 -6.89 -10.38 -6.67
C GLY A 311 -6.94 -10.80 -5.20
N ASP A 312 -8.12 -11.11 -4.65
CA ASP A 312 -8.33 -11.38 -3.23
C ASP A 312 -7.42 -12.49 -2.69
N LYS A 313 -7.36 -13.62 -3.42
CA LYS A 313 -6.49 -14.73 -3.01
C LYS A 313 -5.02 -14.32 -3.02
N MET A 314 -4.58 -13.54 -4.02
CA MET A 314 -3.19 -13.08 -4.11
C MET A 314 -2.85 -12.12 -2.97
N ALA A 315 -3.79 -11.28 -2.55
CA ALA A 315 -3.65 -10.42 -1.40
C ALA A 315 -3.59 -11.24 -0.09
N ALA A 316 -4.54 -12.15 0.11
CA ALA A 316 -4.59 -13.02 1.28
C ALA A 316 -3.35 -13.93 1.43
N ASP A 317 -2.81 -14.44 0.32
CA ASP A 317 -1.57 -15.24 0.31
C ASP A 317 -0.32 -14.45 0.76
N LEU A 318 -0.44 -13.11 0.85
CA LEU A 318 0.59 -12.19 1.36
C LEU A 318 0.17 -11.53 2.67
N ASP A 319 -0.88 -12.04 3.32
CA ASP A 319 -1.44 -11.52 4.58
C ASP A 319 -2.00 -10.08 4.48
N TYR A 320 -2.33 -9.59 3.27
CA TYR A 320 -3.17 -8.41 3.11
C TYR A 320 -4.64 -8.77 3.25
N VAL A 321 -5.43 -7.81 3.69
CA VAL A 321 -6.89 -7.92 3.76
C VAL A 321 -7.50 -7.29 2.51
N PRO A 322 -8.17 -8.06 1.65
CA PRO A 322 -8.96 -7.54 0.55
C PRO A 322 -10.12 -6.66 1.05
N LEU A 323 -10.56 -5.73 0.21
CA LEU A 323 -11.73 -4.92 0.53
C LEU A 323 -13.02 -5.74 0.37
N PRO A 324 -14.02 -5.57 1.25
CA PRO A 324 -15.31 -6.24 1.10
C PRO A 324 -16.07 -5.73 -0.14
N GLU A 325 -16.96 -6.58 -0.68
CA GLU A 325 -17.70 -6.32 -1.92
C GLU A 325 -18.51 -5.00 -1.90
N ASN A 326 -19.12 -4.68 -0.77
CA ASN A 326 -19.85 -3.42 -0.61
C ASN A 326 -18.94 -2.20 -0.78
N VAL A 327 -17.68 -2.27 -0.34
CA VAL A 327 -16.70 -1.19 -0.50
C VAL A 327 -16.24 -1.09 -1.96
N THR A 328 -15.90 -2.21 -2.60
CA THR A 328 -15.50 -2.20 -4.02
C THR A 328 -16.64 -1.72 -4.93
N LYS A 329 -17.89 -2.01 -4.56
CA LYS A 329 -19.07 -1.41 -5.24
C LYS A 329 -19.12 0.10 -5.06
N MET A 330 -18.95 0.62 -3.84
CA MET A 330 -18.90 2.07 -3.60
C MET A 330 -17.79 2.74 -4.41
N ILE A 331 -16.63 2.08 -4.57
CA ILE A 331 -15.52 2.58 -5.38
C ILE A 331 -15.93 2.69 -6.85
N ARG A 332 -16.56 1.65 -7.44
CA ARG A 332 -17.05 1.68 -8.83
C ARG A 332 -18.09 2.78 -9.04
N ASP A 333 -19.00 2.95 -8.10
CA ASP A 333 -20.00 4.02 -8.13
C ASP A 333 -19.33 5.43 -8.06
N ALA A 334 -18.28 5.59 -7.24
CA ALA A 334 -17.48 6.81 -7.16
C ALA A 334 -16.71 7.08 -8.46
N TRP A 335 -16.12 6.07 -9.11
CA TRP A 335 -15.49 6.24 -10.42
C TRP A 335 -16.49 6.72 -11.49
N LYS A 336 -17.66 6.08 -11.53
CA LYS A 336 -18.75 6.48 -12.44
C LYS A 336 -19.19 7.92 -12.21
N ALA A 337 -19.21 8.39 -10.97
CA ALA A 337 -19.62 9.73 -10.61
C ALA A 337 -18.54 10.79 -10.84
N GLN A 338 -17.26 10.47 -10.66
CA GLN A 338 -16.20 11.47 -10.51
C GLN A 338 -15.14 11.44 -11.62
N VAL A 339 -14.90 10.29 -12.30
CA VAL A 339 -13.81 10.18 -13.29
C VAL A 339 -14.35 10.38 -14.69
N ARG A 340 -13.83 11.40 -15.38
CA ARG A 340 -14.31 11.88 -16.67
C ARG A 340 -13.18 11.97 -17.68
N ASP A 341 -13.51 11.88 -18.98
CA ASP A 341 -12.60 12.30 -20.04
C ASP A 341 -12.54 13.84 -20.14
N ALA A 342 -11.69 14.36 -21.01
CA ALA A 342 -11.56 15.81 -21.27
C ALA A 342 -12.85 16.45 -21.83
N LYS A 343 -13.82 15.65 -22.31
CA LYS A 343 -15.12 16.10 -22.84
C LYS A 343 -16.22 16.02 -21.77
N GLY A 344 -15.92 15.57 -20.56
CA GLY A 344 -16.88 15.41 -19.48
C GLY A 344 -17.64 14.07 -19.45
N ASN A 345 -17.36 13.13 -20.35
CA ASN A 345 -18.00 11.82 -20.35
C ASN A 345 -17.43 10.93 -19.24
N ALA A 346 -18.29 10.13 -18.61
CA ALA A 346 -17.83 9.15 -17.60
C ALA A 346 -16.92 8.09 -18.24
N LEU A 347 -15.76 7.83 -17.63
CA LEU A 347 -14.88 6.77 -18.08
C LEU A 347 -15.34 5.38 -17.61
N TRP A 348 -16.02 5.30 -16.46
CA TRP A 348 -16.57 4.06 -15.93
C TRP A 348 -18.10 4.05 -16.13
N LYS A 349 -18.62 2.90 -16.59
CA LYS A 349 -20.06 2.75 -16.94
C LYS A 349 -20.84 1.92 -15.94
#